data_0a314bb9b04de02a289d68090cb509e8
#
_entry.id   0a314bb9b04de02a289d68090cb509e8
#
_cell.length_a   1.000
_cell.length_b   1.000
_cell.length_c   1.000
_cell.angle_alpha   90.00
_cell.angle_beta   90.00
_cell.angle_gamma   90.00
#
_symmetry.space_group_name_H-M   'P 1'
#
loop_
_entity.id
_entity.type
_entity.pdbx_description
1 polymer ?
#
loop_
_entity_poly.entity_id
_entity_poly.type
_entity_poly.pdbx_seq_one_letter_code
_entity_poly.pdbx_strand_id
1 'polypeptide(L)'
;MLQRWFVLSIVLLTMLTGCKKFLGLNLQEDTAHDPYVLDPHIKMNAWQYLRHRSGVEAATGGDSVFKLMYQAVLYSGIDTNEYTKSDRTFIFLHNNAVINYTTTAPIVPTNTCYWGYYKVTDSLRPATSWTDYTPEQVKSWLQYLIVQGSYTYENLTPTEITVNTLQPPGTDTLNPEGIMTLERLKTQDAKIRINGFVNSFSYVDVRSGGILSTNGPIHVVDACVLYKPQ
;
A
#
# COMPACT_ATOMS: atom_id res chain seq x y z
N MET A 1 -65.78 -34.41 -17.40
CA MET A 1 -64.95 -33.75 -16.44
C MET A 1 -63.59 -34.43 -16.25
N LEU A 2 -63.43 -35.69 -16.21
CA LEU A 2 -62.15 -36.40 -16.02
C LEU A 2 -61.08 -36.07 -17.07
N GLN A 3 -61.45 -35.89 -18.31
CA GLN A 3 -60.51 -35.62 -19.41
C GLN A 3 -59.79 -34.24 -19.31
N ARG A 4 -60.45 -33.24 -18.72
CA ARG A 4 -59.86 -31.91 -18.50
C ARG A 4 -58.83 -31.94 -17.40
N TRP A 5 -59.01 -32.74 -16.38
CA TRP A 5 -58.05 -32.87 -15.25
C TRP A 5 -56.80 -33.66 -15.70
N PHE A 6 -56.94 -34.60 -16.58
CA PHE A 6 -55.83 -35.40 -17.13
C PHE A 6 -54.89 -34.54 -18.00
N VAL A 7 -55.46 -33.64 -18.82
CA VAL A 7 -54.66 -32.71 -19.63
C VAL A 7 -53.94 -31.69 -18.75
N LEU A 8 -54.58 -31.18 -17.70
CA LEU A 8 -53.96 -30.25 -16.76
C LEU A 8 -52.79 -30.88 -15.99
N SER A 9 -52.92 -32.15 -15.59
CA SER A 9 -51.85 -32.90 -14.91
C SER A 9 -50.65 -33.17 -15.82
N ILE A 10 -50.87 -33.45 -17.09
CA ILE A 10 -49.76 -33.64 -18.06
C ILE A 10 -49.01 -32.32 -18.30
N VAL A 11 -49.71 -31.20 -18.43
CA VAL A 11 -49.09 -29.87 -18.60
C VAL A 11 -48.31 -29.47 -17.35
N LEU A 12 -48.80 -29.80 -16.17
CA LEU A 12 -48.08 -29.49 -14.91
C LEU A 12 -46.83 -30.38 -14.75
N LEU A 13 -46.88 -31.63 -15.20
CA LEU A 13 -45.74 -32.55 -15.13
C LEU A 13 -44.62 -32.19 -16.12
N THR A 14 -44.94 -31.58 -17.26
CA THR A 14 -43.93 -31.12 -18.23
C THR A 14 -43.25 -29.85 -17.80
N MET A 15 -43.83 -29.06 -16.87
CA MET A 15 -43.21 -27.87 -16.31
C MET A 15 -42.16 -28.17 -15.20
N LEU A 16 -42.15 -29.42 -14.70
CA LEU A 16 -41.21 -29.83 -13.64
C LEU A 16 -39.89 -30.43 -14.16
N THR A 17 -39.80 -30.70 -15.47
CA THR A 17 -38.54 -31.09 -16.09
C THR A 17 -37.72 -29.81 -16.30
N GLY A 18 -36.92 -29.44 -15.32
CA GLY A 18 -35.99 -28.31 -15.41
C GLY A 18 -35.18 -28.40 -16.71
N CYS A 19 -35.48 -27.53 -17.64
CA CYS A 19 -34.80 -27.43 -18.92
C CYS A 19 -33.32 -27.10 -18.69
N LYS A 20 -32.44 -28.09 -18.83
CA LYS A 20 -30.98 -27.84 -18.98
C LYS A 20 -30.66 -27.10 -20.28
N LYS A 21 -31.64 -26.90 -21.16
CA LYS A 21 -31.51 -26.05 -22.36
C LYS A 21 -32.80 -25.29 -22.57
N PHE A 22 -32.77 -23.99 -22.50
CA PHE A 22 -33.89 -23.12 -22.89
C PHE A 22 -33.55 -22.48 -24.23
N LEU A 23 -34.39 -22.69 -25.24
CA LEU A 23 -34.22 -22.12 -26.59
C LEU A 23 -32.88 -22.44 -27.29
N GLY A 24 -32.29 -23.62 -27.05
CA GLY A 24 -31.04 -23.99 -27.69
C GLY A 24 -29.79 -23.36 -27.10
N LEU A 25 -29.93 -22.47 -26.09
CA LEU A 25 -28.83 -21.93 -25.35
C LEU A 25 -28.40 -22.92 -24.27
N ASN A 26 -27.15 -23.32 -24.26
CA ASN A 26 -26.57 -24.02 -23.11
C ASN A 26 -26.66 -23.09 -21.92
N LEU A 27 -27.17 -23.56 -20.76
CA LEU A 27 -26.95 -22.88 -19.51
C LEU A 27 -25.44 -22.67 -19.38
N GLN A 28 -25.05 -21.43 -19.12
CA GLN A 28 -23.66 -21.13 -18.81
C GLN A 28 -23.30 -22.01 -17.61
N GLU A 29 -22.40 -22.98 -17.83
CA GLU A 29 -21.84 -23.72 -16.72
C GLU A 29 -21.18 -22.66 -15.82
N ASP A 30 -21.65 -22.61 -14.59
CA ASP A 30 -20.99 -21.83 -13.56
C ASP A 30 -19.63 -22.52 -13.34
N THR A 31 -18.66 -22.15 -14.17
CA THR A 31 -17.29 -22.54 -13.95
C THR A 31 -16.95 -21.92 -12.62
N ALA A 32 -16.92 -22.76 -11.58
CA ALA A 32 -16.38 -22.37 -10.29
C ALA A 32 -15.03 -21.72 -10.60
N HIS A 33 -15.03 -20.38 -10.57
CA HIS A 33 -13.78 -19.65 -10.61
C HIS A 33 -13.08 -20.04 -9.33
N ASP A 34 -12.08 -20.90 -9.41
CA ASP A 34 -11.12 -21.02 -8.32
C ASP A 34 -10.66 -19.61 -8.03
N PRO A 35 -10.91 -19.11 -6.82
CA PRO A 35 -10.49 -17.74 -6.51
C PRO A 35 -8.99 -17.67 -6.80
N TYR A 36 -8.61 -16.90 -7.83
CA TYR A 36 -7.21 -16.68 -8.14
C TYR A 36 -6.61 -15.89 -6.99
N VAL A 37 -6.06 -16.60 -6.04
CA VAL A 37 -5.31 -16.01 -4.94
C VAL A 37 -3.97 -15.60 -5.51
N LEU A 38 -3.79 -14.30 -5.72
CA LEU A 38 -2.47 -13.74 -6.06
C LEU A 38 -1.49 -14.13 -4.96
N ASP A 39 -0.44 -14.86 -5.31
CA ASP A 39 0.65 -15.14 -4.39
C ASP A 39 1.32 -13.81 -4.00
N PRO A 40 1.24 -13.38 -2.73
CA PRO A 40 1.84 -12.13 -2.29
C PRO A 40 3.37 -12.22 -2.16
N HIS A 41 3.95 -13.43 -2.27
CA HIS A 41 5.36 -13.65 -2.05
C HIS A 41 6.20 -13.22 -3.26
N ILE A 42 7.10 -12.29 -3.01
CA ILE A 42 8.16 -11.94 -3.94
C ILE A 42 9.44 -12.66 -3.51
N LYS A 43 10.13 -13.34 -4.45
CA LYS A 43 11.35 -14.09 -4.16
C LYS A 43 12.59 -13.18 -4.03
N MET A 44 12.41 -12.01 -3.42
CA MET A 44 13.41 -10.97 -3.23
C MET A 44 13.33 -10.44 -1.81
N ASN A 45 14.46 -9.96 -1.25
CA ASN A 45 14.41 -9.14 -0.05
C ASN A 45 13.96 -7.70 -0.38
N ALA A 46 13.63 -6.90 0.63
CA ALA A 46 13.11 -5.55 0.43
C ALA A 46 14.07 -4.65 -0.35
N TRP A 47 15.39 -4.76 -0.12
CA TRP A 47 16.39 -4.02 -0.89
C TRP A 47 16.42 -4.38 -2.37
N GLN A 48 16.43 -5.68 -2.68
CA GLN A 48 16.38 -6.17 -4.06
C GLN A 48 15.10 -5.71 -4.76
N TYR A 49 13.97 -5.77 -4.08
CA TYR A 49 12.68 -5.33 -4.63
C TYR A 49 12.65 -3.81 -4.89
N LEU A 50 13.19 -3.00 -3.97
CA LEU A 50 13.33 -1.56 -4.18
C LEU A 50 14.16 -1.25 -5.42
N ARG A 51 15.31 -1.89 -5.58
CA ARG A 51 16.18 -1.71 -6.75
C ARG A 51 15.52 -2.16 -8.04
N HIS A 52 14.88 -3.34 -8.03
CA HIS A 52 14.21 -3.88 -9.20
C HIS A 52 13.13 -2.92 -9.73
N ARG A 53 12.41 -2.24 -8.83
CA ARG A 53 11.33 -1.32 -9.19
C ARG A 53 11.73 0.16 -9.13
N SER A 54 13.00 0.46 -9.25
CA SER A 54 13.55 1.83 -9.25
C SER A 54 13.94 2.36 -10.63
N GLY A 55 13.83 1.54 -11.67
CA GLY A 55 14.31 1.84 -13.01
C GLY A 55 15.79 1.50 -13.25
N VAL A 56 16.55 1.14 -12.21
CA VAL A 56 17.97 0.73 -12.34
C VAL A 56 18.08 -0.61 -13.08
N GLU A 57 17.12 -1.49 -12.91
CA GLU A 57 17.05 -2.83 -13.49
C GLU A 57 16.01 -2.92 -14.63
N ALA A 58 15.75 -1.83 -15.34
CA ALA A 58 14.76 -1.81 -16.43
C ALA A 58 15.03 -2.84 -17.53
N ALA A 59 16.31 -3.14 -17.82
CA ALA A 59 16.71 -4.15 -18.80
C ALA A 59 16.31 -5.58 -18.42
N THR A 60 16.03 -5.84 -17.12
CA THR A 60 15.62 -7.15 -16.58
C THR A 60 14.12 -7.19 -16.21
N GLY A 61 13.33 -6.28 -16.75
CA GLY A 61 11.87 -6.21 -16.53
C GLY A 61 11.44 -5.37 -15.32
N GLY A 62 12.37 -4.66 -14.68
CA GLY A 62 12.05 -3.71 -13.62
C GLY A 62 11.31 -2.47 -14.14
N ASP A 63 10.42 -1.91 -13.32
CA ASP A 63 9.78 -0.62 -13.56
C ASP A 63 10.46 0.50 -12.75
N SER A 64 9.84 1.68 -12.67
CA SER A 64 10.42 2.86 -12.01
C SER A 64 9.51 3.45 -10.93
N VAL A 65 8.58 2.68 -10.37
CA VAL A 65 7.57 3.19 -9.42
C VAL A 65 8.17 3.64 -8.09
N PHE A 66 9.35 3.14 -7.71
CA PHE A 66 10.09 3.52 -6.51
C PHE A 66 11.37 4.31 -6.82
N LYS A 67 11.50 4.89 -8.02
CA LYS A 67 12.69 5.61 -8.45
C LYS A 67 13.10 6.68 -7.44
N LEU A 68 12.15 7.49 -6.99
CA LEU A 68 12.45 8.61 -6.09
C LEU A 68 12.82 8.13 -4.68
N MET A 69 12.18 7.06 -4.18
CA MET A 69 12.59 6.45 -2.91
C MET A 69 14.01 5.86 -2.98
N TYR A 70 14.34 5.15 -4.05
CA TYR A 70 15.68 4.62 -4.25
C TYR A 70 16.73 5.74 -4.27
N GLN A 71 16.46 6.84 -4.95
CA GLN A 71 17.32 8.03 -4.95
C GLN A 71 17.48 8.62 -3.54
N ALA A 72 16.40 8.66 -2.73
CA ALA A 72 16.47 9.10 -1.33
C ALA A 72 17.40 8.21 -0.51
N VAL A 73 17.31 6.88 -0.66
CA VAL A 73 18.17 5.93 0.05
C VAL A 73 19.64 6.18 -0.28
N LEU A 74 19.98 6.35 -1.58
CA LEU A 74 21.36 6.64 -1.98
C LEU A 74 21.85 8.00 -1.49
N TYR A 75 21.01 9.03 -1.56
CA TYR A 75 21.36 10.38 -1.16
C TYR A 75 21.59 10.51 0.36
N SER A 76 20.72 9.88 1.15
CA SER A 76 20.73 10.00 2.61
C SER A 76 21.89 9.26 3.29
N GLY A 77 22.54 8.33 2.61
CA GLY A 77 23.55 7.46 3.19
C GLY A 77 23.03 6.57 4.32
N ILE A 78 21.72 6.24 4.32
CA ILE A 78 21.17 5.21 5.21
C ILE A 78 21.85 3.88 4.93
N ASP A 79 22.13 3.10 5.98
CA ASP A 79 22.67 1.74 5.80
C ASP A 79 21.66 0.86 5.05
N THR A 80 21.98 0.50 3.81
CA THR A 80 21.12 -0.36 2.98
C THR A 80 20.92 -1.76 3.55
N ASN A 81 21.77 -2.19 4.48
CA ASN A 81 21.58 -3.44 5.20
C ASN A 81 20.31 -3.43 6.07
N GLU A 82 19.81 -2.26 6.48
CA GLU A 82 18.53 -2.19 7.20
C GLU A 82 17.37 -2.75 6.36
N TYR A 83 17.43 -2.62 5.03
CA TYR A 83 16.45 -3.20 4.11
C TYR A 83 16.64 -4.69 3.83
N THR A 84 17.69 -5.32 4.37
CA THR A 84 17.95 -6.77 4.23
C THR A 84 17.71 -7.53 5.53
N LYS A 85 17.62 -6.82 6.66
CA LYS A 85 17.37 -7.46 7.97
C LYS A 85 15.97 -8.06 8.03
N SER A 86 15.85 -9.20 8.69
CA SER A 86 14.56 -9.80 9.04
C SER A 86 13.92 -9.08 10.24
N ASP A 87 12.69 -9.46 10.55
CA ASP A 87 11.89 -8.87 11.62
C ASP A 87 11.72 -7.34 11.44
N ARG A 88 11.35 -6.97 10.23
CA ARG A 88 11.07 -5.59 9.80
C ARG A 88 9.80 -5.57 8.95
N THR A 89 9.11 -4.44 9.02
CA THR A 89 8.07 -4.05 8.06
C THR A 89 8.55 -2.80 7.34
N PHE A 90 8.41 -2.80 6.03
CA PHE A 90 8.93 -1.73 5.18
C PHE A 90 7.78 -0.93 4.58
N ILE A 91 7.78 0.38 4.79
CA ILE A 91 6.85 1.29 4.12
C ILE A 91 7.57 1.87 2.90
N PHE A 92 7.10 1.51 1.71
CA PHE A 92 7.71 1.98 0.46
C PHE A 92 6.96 3.16 -0.12
N LEU A 93 7.70 4.17 -0.51
CA LEU A 93 7.17 5.37 -1.15
C LEU A 93 7.03 5.15 -2.66
N HIS A 94 5.79 5.08 -3.15
CA HIS A 94 5.53 5.29 -4.57
C HIS A 94 6.01 6.69 -4.98
N ASN A 95 6.39 6.90 -6.23
CA ASN A 95 6.83 8.22 -6.69
C ASN A 95 5.85 9.34 -6.35
N ASN A 96 4.54 9.06 -6.32
CA ASN A 96 3.51 10.04 -5.94
C ASN A 96 3.58 10.46 -4.47
N ALA A 97 4.10 9.59 -3.58
CA ALA A 97 4.34 9.97 -2.19
C ALA A 97 5.46 11.01 -2.07
N VAL A 98 6.41 11.00 -2.98
CA VAL A 98 7.53 11.95 -3.02
C VAL A 98 7.13 13.22 -3.72
N ILE A 99 6.53 13.12 -4.93
CA ILE A 99 6.04 14.26 -5.69
C ILE A 99 4.70 13.92 -6.35
N ASN A 100 3.70 14.76 -6.08
CA ASN A 100 2.39 14.70 -6.69
C ASN A 100 1.91 16.14 -6.95
N TYR A 101 1.29 16.38 -8.09
CA TYR A 101 0.90 17.73 -8.51
C TYR A 101 -0.61 17.93 -8.42
N THR A 102 -1.02 19.18 -8.22
CA THR A 102 -2.43 19.58 -8.38
C THR A 102 -2.89 19.29 -9.81
N THR A 103 -4.16 18.92 -9.97
CA THR A 103 -4.78 18.68 -11.27
C THR A 103 -5.32 19.95 -11.94
N THR A 104 -5.41 21.04 -11.17
CA THR A 104 -5.90 22.36 -11.62
C THR A 104 -4.81 23.41 -11.49
N ALA A 105 -4.82 24.40 -12.35
CA ALA A 105 -3.85 25.49 -12.32
C ALA A 105 -4.00 26.35 -11.04
N PRO A 106 -2.91 26.82 -10.42
CA PRO A 106 -1.52 26.58 -10.82
C PRO A 106 -1.09 25.13 -10.51
N ILE A 107 -0.33 24.51 -11.43
CA ILE A 107 0.21 23.16 -11.25
C ILE A 107 1.39 23.22 -10.27
N VAL A 108 1.15 22.81 -9.05
CA VAL A 108 2.14 22.83 -7.96
C VAL A 108 2.14 21.50 -7.20
N PRO A 109 3.24 21.12 -6.55
CA PRO A 109 3.26 19.95 -5.68
C PRO A 109 2.23 20.07 -4.55
N THR A 110 1.47 19.00 -4.33
CA THR A 110 0.45 18.95 -3.26
C THR A 110 1.10 18.78 -1.89
N ASN A 111 0.42 19.20 -0.82
CA ASN A 111 0.90 18.96 0.57
C ASN A 111 0.72 17.52 1.04
N THR A 112 0.26 16.64 0.19
CA THR A 112 0.15 15.21 0.47
C THR A 112 1.41 14.44 0.10
N CYS A 113 2.40 15.07 -0.54
CA CYS A 113 3.67 14.45 -0.90
C CYS A 113 4.85 15.14 -0.17
N TYR A 114 5.99 14.41 -0.05
CA TYR A 114 7.16 14.92 0.71
C TYR A 114 7.63 16.27 0.20
N TRP A 115 7.85 16.42 -1.11
CA TRP A 115 8.37 17.66 -1.69
C TRP A 115 7.38 18.85 -1.65
N GLY A 116 6.11 18.56 -1.55
CA GLY A 116 5.10 19.59 -1.38
C GLY A 116 4.84 19.96 0.08
N TYR A 117 4.95 18.98 0.99
CA TYR A 117 4.73 19.17 2.43
C TYR A 117 5.92 19.87 3.11
N TYR A 118 7.13 19.28 2.99
CA TYR A 118 8.34 19.82 3.57
C TYR A 118 8.90 20.91 2.64
N LYS A 119 8.62 22.16 2.98
CA LYS A 119 9.13 23.30 2.20
C LYS A 119 10.62 23.48 2.41
N VAL A 120 11.31 23.93 1.37
CA VAL A 120 12.73 24.32 1.47
C VAL A 120 12.85 25.52 2.41
N THR A 121 13.66 25.37 3.45
CA THR A 121 13.71 26.29 4.59
C THR A 121 13.89 27.76 4.19
N ASP A 122 14.81 28.04 3.28
CA ASP A 122 15.20 29.43 2.94
C ASP A 122 14.20 30.13 2.00
N SER A 123 13.42 29.35 1.23
CA SER A 123 12.56 29.92 0.17
C SER A 123 11.08 29.60 0.36
N LEU A 124 10.72 28.75 1.30
CA LEU A 124 9.38 28.23 1.56
C LEU A 124 8.70 27.64 0.29
N ARG A 125 9.47 27.35 -0.76
CA ARG A 125 9.02 26.72 -1.98
C ARG A 125 8.91 25.20 -1.80
N PRO A 126 8.09 24.50 -2.58
CA PRO A 126 8.18 23.06 -2.70
C PRO A 126 9.58 22.64 -3.16
N ALA A 127 10.05 21.48 -2.70
CA ALA A 127 11.29 20.92 -3.18
C ALA A 127 11.15 20.39 -4.63
N THR A 128 12.27 20.23 -5.29
CA THR A 128 12.39 19.69 -6.65
C THR A 128 13.33 18.51 -6.73
N SER A 129 14.09 18.30 -5.66
CA SER A 129 15.08 17.24 -5.53
C SER A 129 15.28 16.89 -4.05
N TRP A 130 15.81 15.70 -3.77
CA TRP A 130 16.26 15.32 -2.42
C TRP A 130 17.41 16.21 -1.93
N THR A 131 18.20 16.79 -2.83
CA THR A 131 19.30 17.72 -2.49
C THR A 131 18.83 19.07 -1.96
N ASP A 132 17.53 19.36 -2.01
CA ASP A 132 16.93 20.52 -1.34
C ASP A 132 16.83 20.34 0.18
N TYR A 133 17.11 19.14 0.69
CA TYR A 133 17.15 18.78 2.12
C TYR A 133 18.52 18.28 2.51
N THR A 134 18.84 18.24 3.82
CA THR A 134 20.08 17.62 4.26
C THR A 134 19.98 16.08 4.19
N PRO A 135 21.10 15.37 3.97
CA PRO A 135 21.10 13.92 4.00
C PRO A 135 20.53 13.34 5.30
N GLU A 136 20.78 13.99 6.44
CA GLU A 136 20.32 13.60 7.77
C GLU A 136 18.78 13.67 7.88
N GLN A 137 18.18 14.74 7.32
CA GLN A 137 16.71 14.86 7.28
C GLN A 137 16.10 13.72 6.47
N VAL A 138 16.61 13.46 5.26
CA VAL A 138 16.11 12.39 4.40
C VAL A 138 16.34 11.03 5.05
N LYS A 139 17.49 10.82 5.70
CA LYS A 139 17.78 9.60 6.45
C LYS A 139 16.77 9.37 7.57
N SER A 140 16.47 10.41 8.35
CA SER A 140 15.48 10.34 9.42
C SER A 140 14.10 9.92 8.90
N TRP A 141 13.63 10.50 7.78
CA TRP A 141 12.37 10.11 7.18
C TRP A 141 12.37 8.66 6.70
N LEU A 142 13.46 8.18 6.09
CA LEU A 142 13.58 6.80 5.67
C LEU A 142 13.64 5.83 6.85
N GLN A 143 14.30 6.20 7.94
CA GLN A 143 14.32 5.40 9.17
C GLN A 143 12.92 5.31 9.81
N TYR A 144 12.11 6.36 9.72
CA TYR A 144 10.71 6.34 10.14
C TYR A 144 9.86 5.34 9.33
N LEU A 145 10.22 5.08 8.09
CA LEU A 145 9.52 4.14 7.20
C LEU A 145 9.97 2.68 7.35
N ILE A 146 10.89 2.38 8.26
CA ILE A 146 11.29 1.02 8.61
C ILE A 146 10.81 0.72 10.02
N VAL A 147 9.80 -0.13 10.12
CA VAL A 147 9.15 -0.53 11.37
C VAL A 147 9.82 -1.77 11.94
N GLN A 148 10.05 -1.81 13.25
CA GLN A 148 10.54 -2.98 13.96
C GLN A 148 9.40 -3.99 14.15
N GLY A 149 9.63 -5.24 13.75
CA GLY A 149 8.60 -6.28 13.77
C GLY A 149 7.98 -6.55 12.41
N SER A 150 7.32 -7.70 12.29
CA SER A 150 6.69 -8.17 11.05
C SER A 150 5.17 -8.00 11.13
N TYR A 151 4.65 -6.97 10.49
CA TYR A 151 3.24 -6.61 10.47
C TYR A 151 2.67 -6.87 9.07
N THR A 152 2.17 -8.09 8.87
CA THR A 152 1.54 -8.49 7.59
C THR A 152 0.10 -8.02 7.52
N TYR A 153 -0.47 -8.04 6.31
CA TYR A 153 -1.89 -7.75 6.14
C TYR A 153 -2.79 -8.68 6.97
N GLU A 154 -2.40 -9.96 7.11
CA GLU A 154 -3.16 -10.98 7.81
C GLU A 154 -3.13 -10.83 9.34
N ASN A 155 -1.99 -10.39 9.90
CA ASN A 155 -1.84 -10.27 11.35
C ASN A 155 -2.26 -8.91 11.90
N LEU A 156 -2.46 -7.91 11.05
CA LEU A 156 -3.07 -6.64 11.46
C LEU A 156 -4.59 -6.79 11.66
N THR A 157 -5.08 -6.19 12.72
CA THR A 157 -6.50 -6.18 13.08
C THR A 157 -7.08 -4.76 12.98
N PRO A 158 -8.41 -4.60 13.10
CA PRO A 158 -9.03 -3.28 13.19
C PRO A 158 -8.77 -2.52 14.49
N THR A 159 -8.01 -3.10 15.41
CA THR A 159 -7.52 -2.38 16.58
C THR A 159 -6.18 -1.77 16.23
N GLU A 160 -6.08 -0.46 16.38
CA GLU A 160 -4.83 0.27 16.19
C GLU A 160 -3.77 -0.24 17.17
N ILE A 161 -2.57 -0.45 16.66
CA ILE A 161 -1.38 -0.80 17.44
C ILE A 161 -0.29 0.25 17.26
N THR A 162 0.43 0.54 18.32
CA THR A 162 1.63 1.39 18.27
C THR A 162 2.86 0.51 18.07
N VAL A 163 3.73 0.90 17.15
CA VAL A 163 4.92 0.17 16.77
C VAL A 163 6.14 1.10 16.76
N ASN A 164 7.33 0.55 17.04
CA ASN A 164 8.56 1.30 16.97
C ASN A 164 9.11 1.33 15.54
N THR A 165 9.67 2.47 15.14
CA THR A 165 10.40 2.58 13.87
C THR A 165 11.91 2.56 14.11
N LEU A 166 12.72 2.69 13.05
CA LEU A 166 14.16 2.88 13.18
C LEU A 166 14.56 4.35 13.37
N GLN A 167 13.62 5.29 13.34
CA GLN A 167 13.91 6.69 13.60
C GLN A 167 14.40 6.85 15.04
N PRO A 168 15.58 7.44 15.27
CA PRO A 168 16.10 7.59 16.62
C PRO A 168 15.19 8.51 17.47
N PRO A 169 14.96 8.18 18.75
CA PRO A 169 14.24 9.05 19.66
C PRO A 169 14.83 10.47 19.70
N GLY A 170 13.95 11.46 19.82
CA GLY A 170 14.34 12.87 19.86
C GLY A 170 14.66 13.50 18.51
N THR A 171 14.57 12.77 17.41
CA THR A 171 14.86 13.30 16.07
C THR A 171 13.74 14.19 15.55
N ASP A 172 12.48 13.85 15.85
CA ASP A 172 11.30 14.62 15.50
C ASP A 172 10.60 15.14 16.76
N THR A 173 10.42 16.45 16.86
CA THR A 173 9.76 17.08 18.03
C THR A 173 8.28 16.72 18.15
N LEU A 174 7.63 16.38 17.04
CA LEU A 174 6.23 15.93 17.03
C LEU A 174 6.10 14.43 17.32
N ASN A 175 7.18 13.68 17.13
CA ASN A 175 7.26 12.24 17.38
C ASN A 175 8.56 11.89 18.13
N PRO A 176 8.69 12.33 19.38
CA PRO A 176 9.96 12.19 20.11
C PRO A 176 10.35 10.74 20.38
N GLU A 177 9.43 9.79 20.29
CA GLU A 177 9.69 8.37 20.49
C GLU A 177 9.95 7.61 19.17
N GLY A 178 9.76 8.26 18.02
CA GLY A 178 9.92 7.61 16.72
C GLY A 178 8.93 6.47 16.44
N ILE A 179 7.70 6.59 16.96
CA ILE A 179 6.66 5.57 16.86
C ILE A 179 5.75 5.79 15.63
N MET A 180 5.06 4.73 15.25
CA MET A 180 4.04 4.72 14.18
C MET A 180 2.82 3.96 14.69
N THR A 181 1.63 4.25 14.18
CA THR A 181 0.47 3.40 14.43
C THR A 181 0.02 2.69 13.16
N LEU A 182 -0.43 1.46 13.34
CA LEU A 182 -0.90 0.59 12.26
C LEU A 182 -2.24 -0.04 12.63
N GLU A 183 -3.17 -0.08 11.68
CA GLU A 183 -4.42 -0.83 11.79
C GLU A 183 -4.86 -1.37 10.42
N ARG A 184 -5.69 -2.39 10.39
CA ARG A 184 -6.40 -2.84 9.20
C ARG A 184 -7.88 -2.46 9.32
N LEU A 185 -8.38 -1.63 8.42
CA LEU A 185 -9.74 -1.10 8.49
C LEU A 185 -10.80 -2.22 8.34
N LYS A 186 -11.95 -2.04 9.00
CA LYS A 186 -13.15 -2.89 8.82
C LYS A 186 -14.00 -2.49 7.59
N THR A 187 -13.44 -1.80 6.64
CA THR A 187 -14.14 -1.41 5.42
C THR A 187 -14.12 -2.55 4.40
N GLN A 188 -14.94 -2.43 3.36
CA GLN A 188 -14.96 -3.40 2.25
C GLN A 188 -13.56 -3.58 1.63
N ASP A 189 -12.79 -2.50 1.51
CA ASP A 189 -11.43 -2.52 0.96
C ASP A 189 -10.39 -3.02 1.98
N ALA A 190 -10.73 -3.08 3.27
CA ALA A 190 -9.89 -3.54 4.38
C ALA A 190 -8.44 -3.04 4.32
N LYS A 191 -8.22 -1.77 3.92
CA LYS A 191 -6.89 -1.17 3.78
C LYS A 191 -6.15 -1.15 5.11
N ILE A 192 -4.83 -1.22 5.03
CA ILE A 192 -3.96 -0.88 6.15
C ILE A 192 -3.90 0.65 6.24
N ARG A 193 -4.07 1.17 7.44
CA ARG A 193 -3.96 2.59 7.76
C ARG A 193 -2.74 2.83 8.64
N ILE A 194 -2.01 3.87 8.31
CA ILE A 194 -0.82 4.33 9.05
C ILE A 194 -1.15 5.65 9.72
N ASN A 195 -0.82 5.78 11.00
CA ASN A 195 -1.04 6.96 11.83
C ASN A 195 -2.51 7.41 11.88
N GLY A 196 -3.42 6.42 12.04
CA GLY A 196 -4.87 6.62 12.08
C GLY A 196 -5.46 6.94 13.45
N PHE A 197 -4.63 7.33 14.42
CA PHE A 197 -5.09 7.62 15.79
C PHE A 197 -6.21 8.67 15.84
N VAL A 198 -6.97 8.63 16.91
CA VAL A 198 -8.15 9.49 17.12
C VAL A 198 -7.80 10.96 16.87
N ASN A 199 -8.62 11.63 16.06
CA ASN A 199 -8.43 13.01 15.60
C ASN A 199 -7.19 13.25 14.70
N SER A 200 -6.52 12.22 14.22
CA SER A 200 -5.50 12.40 13.18
C SER A 200 -6.17 12.71 11.84
N PHE A 201 -5.78 13.84 11.23
CA PHE A 201 -6.13 14.17 9.84
C PHE A 201 -4.98 13.87 8.87
N SER A 202 -3.91 13.25 9.37
CA SER A 202 -2.68 13.01 8.61
C SER A 202 -2.41 11.52 8.41
N TYR A 203 -3.43 10.66 8.59
CA TYR A 203 -3.30 9.23 8.31
C TYR A 203 -3.06 8.97 6.82
N VAL A 204 -2.42 7.86 6.54
CA VAL A 204 -2.20 7.38 5.17
C VAL A 204 -2.76 5.97 5.04
N ASP A 205 -3.66 5.78 4.07
CA ASP A 205 -4.13 4.46 3.69
C ASP A 205 -3.13 3.84 2.71
N VAL A 206 -2.71 2.62 2.99
CA VAL A 206 -1.76 1.88 2.14
C VAL A 206 -2.38 1.62 0.77
N ARG A 207 -1.64 1.98 -0.28
CA ARG A 207 -2.04 1.77 -1.68
C ARG A 207 -1.97 0.29 -2.08
N SER A 208 -0.89 -0.39 -1.69
CA SER A 208 -0.67 -1.82 -1.93
C SER A 208 -0.07 -2.43 -0.68
N GLY A 209 -0.87 -3.22 0.03
CA GLY A 209 -0.46 -3.92 1.24
C GLY A 209 -0.18 -5.39 0.99
N GLY A 210 0.52 -6.01 1.95
CA GLY A 210 0.69 -7.46 1.97
C GLY A 210 1.68 -8.02 0.97
N ILE A 211 2.59 -7.22 0.38
CA ILE A 211 3.71 -7.74 -0.40
C ILE A 211 4.68 -8.41 0.56
N LEU A 212 4.88 -9.72 0.40
CA LEU A 212 5.75 -10.51 1.28
C LEU A 212 7.12 -10.71 0.65
N SER A 213 8.09 -9.91 1.09
CA SER A 213 9.50 -10.12 0.75
C SER A 213 10.10 -11.24 1.60
N THR A 214 11.30 -11.72 1.24
CA THR A 214 11.97 -12.82 1.97
C THR A 214 12.41 -12.42 3.39
N ASN A 215 12.37 -11.15 3.73
CA ASN A 215 12.84 -10.62 5.02
C ASN A 215 11.80 -9.75 5.76
N GLY A 216 10.59 -9.61 5.23
CA GLY A 216 9.50 -8.92 5.90
C GLY A 216 8.45 -8.35 4.95
N PRO A 217 7.28 -7.96 5.44
CA PRO A 217 6.23 -7.37 4.62
C PRO A 217 6.61 -5.98 4.13
N ILE A 218 6.12 -5.65 2.93
CA ILE A 218 6.25 -4.33 2.32
C ILE A 218 4.85 -3.76 2.11
N HIS A 219 4.64 -2.54 2.57
CA HIS A 219 3.43 -1.75 2.35
C HIS A 219 3.76 -0.50 1.54
N VAL A 220 3.08 -0.29 0.44
CA VAL A 220 3.34 0.82 -0.48
C VAL A 220 2.35 1.95 -0.21
N VAL A 221 2.86 3.17 -0.06
CA VAL A 221 2.06 4.38 0.11
C VAL A 221 2.28 5.36 -1.05
N ASP A 222 1.27 6.16 -1.36
CA ASP A 222 1.32 7.22 -2.37
C ASP A 222 1.14 8.63 -1.79
N ALA A 223 1.27 8.73 -0.47
CA ALA A 223 1.27 9.99 0.26
C ALA A 223 2.42 10.04 1.28
N CYS A 224 2.76 11.24 1.72
CA CYS A 224 3.75 11.50 2.76
C CYS A 224 3.25 10.94 4.11
N VAL A 225 4.07 10.12 4.76
CA VAL A 225 3.74 9.53 6.06
C VAL A 225 4.17 10.49 7.16
N LEU A 226 3.20 11.05 7.85
CA LEU A 226 3.40 12.05 8.91
C LEU A 226 2.87 11.52 10.24
N TYR A 227 3.57 11.80 11.32
CA TYR A 227 3.05 11.62 12.68
C TYR A 227 2.60 12.99 13.21
N LYS A 228 1.32 13.18 13.34
CA LYS A 228 0.73 14.42 13.84
C LYS A 228 -0.34 14.12 14.88
N PRO A 229 0.03 13.97 16.15
CA PRO A 229 -0.93 14.04 17.23
C PRO A 229 -1.50 15.46 17.29
N GLN A 230 -2.81 15.56 17.58
CA GLN A 230 -3.43 16.86 17.88
C GLN A 230 -3.18 17.27 19.32
#